data_522ed11ce623c12215bb59340d73202d
#
_entry.id   522ed11ce623c12215bb59340d73202d
#
_cell.length_a   1.000
_cell.length_b   1.000
_cell.length_c   1.000
_cell.angle_alpha   90.00
_cell.angle_beta   90.00
_cell.angle_gamma   90.00
#
_symmetry.space_group_name_H-M   'P 1'
#
loop_
_entity.id
_entity.type
_entity.pdbx_description
1 polymer ?
#
loop_
_entity_poly.entity_id
_entity_poly.type
_entity_poly.pdbx_seq_one_letter_code
_entity_poly.pdbx_strand_id
1 'polypeptide(L)'
;MGKVLRFSALVAISSLAACASVPTGPSMMALPGSGKSFEQFRHDDYYCRQFAHEQIDGTTPNWASISSSVASAAVGTGLGAAAGAALGGGRGAAIGAGTGLVVGSLAGTHTAGASGYASQQRYDNGYACMAKVIVCPYPGR
;
A
#
# COMPACT_ATOMS: atom_id res chain seq x y z
N MET A 1 0.53 -21.04 32.53
CA MET A 1 -0.58 -20.62 31.64
C MET A 1 -0.32 -19.29 30.91
N GLY A 2 0.26 -18.26 31.52
CA GLY A 2 0.45 -16.96 30.88
C GLY A 2 1.38 -16.89 29.66
N LYS A 3 2.38 -17.76 29.55
CA LYS A 3 3.30 -17.77 28.39
C LYS A 3 2.63 -18.31 27.13
N VAL A 4 1.83 -19.35 27.24
CA VAL A 4 1.12 -19.97 26.10
C VAL A 4 0.07 -19.00 25.54
N LEU A 5 -0.65 -18.28 26.41
CA LEU A 5 -1.65 -17.30 26.01
C LEU A 5 -1.00 -16.12 25.24
N ARG A 6 0.20 -15.69 25.66
CA ARG A 6 0.95 -14.62 25.00
C ARG A 6 1.47 -15.03 23.62
N PHE A 7 1.96 -16.27 23.48
CA PHE A 7 2.38 -16.80 22.18
C PHE A 7 1.20 -16.98 21.22
N SER A 8 0.05 -17.47 21.73
CA SER A 8 -1.16 -17.63 20.91
C SER A 8 -1.70 -16.28 20.40
N ALA A 9 -1.66 -15.24 21.23
CA ALA A 9 -2.07 -13.90 20.83
C ALA A 9 -1.13 -13.31 19.76
N LEU A 10 0.19 -13.51 19.88
CA LEU A 10 1.17 -13.03 18.90
C LEU A 10 1.00 -13.73 17.54
N VAL A 11 0.75 -15.03 17.53
CA VAL A 11 0.50 -15.80 16.29
C VAL A 11 -0.82 -15.39 15.64
N ALA A 12 -1.86 -15.10 16.40
CA ALA A 12 -3.14 -14.64 15.87
C ALA A 12 -3.04 -13.25 15.23
N ILE A 13 -2.23 -12.33 15.80
CA ILE A 13 -2.02 -10.98 15.27
C ILE A 13 -1.20 -11.04 13.97
N SER A 14 -0.18 -11.90 13.89
CA SER A 14 0.64 -12.03 12.69
C SER A 14 -0.11 -12.68 11.51
N SER A 15 -1.10 -13.51 11.75
CA SER A 15 -1.90 -14.12 10.68
C SER A 15 -2.93 -13.17 10.05
N LEU A 16 -3.38 -12.14 10.76
CA LEU A 16 -4.29 -11.13 10.19
C LEU A 16 -3.59 -10.14 9.23
N ALA A 17 -2.30 -9.95 9.36
CA ALA A 17 -1.55 -9.03 8.51
C ALA A 17 -1.27 -9.54 7.08
N ALA A 18 -1.53 -10.82 6.82
CA ALA A 18 -1.11 -11.50 5.59
C ALA A 18 -2.05 -11.33 4.37
N CYS A 19 -3.21 -10.67 4.52
CA CYS A 19 -4.27 -10.72 3.49
C CYS A 19 -4.46 -9.45 2.63
N ALA A 20 -3.58 -8.45 2.72
CA ALA A 20 -3.72 -7.23 1.93
C ALA A 20 -2.70 -7.16 0.80
N SER A 21 -2.84 -8.00 -0.23
CA SER A 21 -2.11 -7.83 -1.47
C SER A 21 -2.88 -6.90 -2.42
N VAL A 22 -2.40 -5.69 -2.61
CA VAL A 22 -2.89 -4.80 -3.66
C VAL A 22 -2.22 -5.20 -4.98
N PRO A 23 -2.99 -5.43 -6.07
CA PRO A 23 -2.41 -5.76 -7.37
C PRO A 23 -1.42 -4.68 -7.82
N THR A 24 -0.26 -5.09 -8.35
CA THR A 24 0.79 -4.19 -8.85
C THR A 24 0.64 -3.86 -10.33
N GLY A 25 -0.54 -4.10 -10.90
CA GLY A 25 -0.84 -3.87 -12.31
C GLY A 25 -2.06 -2.98 -12.52
N PRO A 26 -2.38 -2.64 -13.79
CA PRO A 26 -3.57 -1.87 -14.12
C PRO A 26 -4.83 -2.62 -13.67
N SER A 27 -5.78 -1.89 -13.10
CA SER A 27 -7.08 -2.46 -12.71
C SER A 27 -8.03 -2.62 -13.88
N MET A 28 -7.72 -2.00 -15.03
CA MET A 28 -8.48 -2.07 -16.27
C MET A 28 -7.80 -3.01 -17.27
N MET A 29 -8.62 -3.75 -18.02
CA MET A 29 -8.14 -4.62 -19.09
C MET A 29 -8.10 -3.81 -20.39
N ALA A 30 -6.92 -3.75 -21.02
CA ALA A 30 -6.76 -3.19 -22.36
C ALA A 30 -6.71 -4.32 -23.40
N LEU A 31 -7.43 -4.14 -24.49
CA LEU A 31 -7.44 -5.06 -25.63
C LEU A 31 -6.86 -4.34 -26.85
N PRO A 32 -6.17 -5.06 -27.77
CA PRO A 32 -5.70 -4.47 -29.01
C PRO A 32 -6.87 -3.92 -29.82
N GLY A 33 -6.73 -2.66 -30.26
CA GLY A 33 -7.72 -2.03 -31.12
C GLY A 33 -7.75 -2.71 -32.51
N SER A 34 -8.88 -2.55 -33.21
CA SER A 34 -9.04 -3.05 -34.59
C SER A 34 -7.95 -2.46 -35.49
N GLY A 35 -7.16 -3.32 -36.13
CA GLY A 35 -6.10 -2.93 -37.05
C GLY A 35 -4.68 -2.89 -36.47
N LYS A 36 -4.50 -3.13 -35.18
CA LYS A 36 -3.15 -3.28 -34.57
C LYS A 36 -2.77 -4.76 -34.41
N SER A 37 -1.51 -5.09 -34.74
CA SER A 37 -0.98 -6.42 -34.46
C SER A 37 -0.76 -6.63 -32.95
N PHE A 38 -0.79 -7.88 -32.50
CA PHE A 38 -0.56 -8.21 -31.08
C PHE A 38 0.86 -7.80 -30.62
N GLU A 39 1.85 -7.81 -31.50
CA GLU A 39 3.19 -7.34 -31.16
C GLU A 39 3.25 -5.83 -30.93
N GLN A 40 2.58 -5.05 -31.79
CA GLN A 40 2.45 -3.61 -31.58
C GLN A 40 1.73 -3.31 -30.28
N PHE A 41 0.66 -4.05 -29.97
CA PHE A 41 -0.05 -3.90 -28.71
C PHE A 41 0.85 -4.17 -27.48
N ARG A 42 1.64 -5.25 -27.50
CA ARG A 42 2.57 -5.56 -26.40
C ARG A 42 3.64 -4.49 -26.22
N HIS A 43 4.13 -3.92 -27.29
CA HIS A 43 5.11 -2.84 -27.25
C HIS A 43 4.49 -1.58 -26.64
N ASP A 44 3.30 -1.20 -27.10
CA ASP A 44 2.57 -0.05 -26.57
C ASP A 44 2.20 -0.26 -25.08
N ASP A 45 1.76 -1.47 -24.70
CA ASP A 45 1.45 -1.83 -23.31
C ASP A 45 2.66 -1.67 -22.39
N TYR A 46 3.83 -2.10 -22.84
CA TYR A 46 5.07 -1.93 -22.08
C TYR A 46 5.38 -0.46 -21.80
N TYR A 47 5.31 0.41 -22.80
CA TYR A 47 5.55 1.84 -22.64
C TYR A 47 4.52 2.52 -21.77
N CYS A 48 3.24 2.19 -21.93
CA CYS A 48 2.19 2.76 -21.10
C CYS A 48 2.29 2.34 -19.62
N ARG A 49 2.72 1.10 -19.36
CA ARG A 49 3.03 0.66 -17.98
C ARG A 49 4.22 1.42 -17.41
N GLN A 50 5.27 1.62 -18.18
CA GLN A 50 6.43 2.38 -17.73
C GLN A 50 6.06 3.82 -17.42
N PHE A 51 5.30 4.48 -18.30
CA PHE A 51 4.77 5.81 -18.05
C PHE A 51 3.88 5.87 -16.81
N ALA A 52 2.98 4.89 -16.63
CA ALA A 52 2.14 4.80 -15.43
C ALA A 52 2.97 4.66 -14.15
N HIS A 53 4.07 3.90 -14.19
CA HIS A 53 5.01 3.80 -13.07
C HIS A 53 5.69 5.12 -12.74
N GLU A 54 6.03 5.91 -13.74
CA GLU A 54 6.61 7.25 -13.53
C GLU A 54 5.62 8.20 -12.86
N GLN A 55 4.31 8.09 -13.16
CA GLN A 55 3.26 8.90 -12.53
C GLN A 55 3.08 8.66 -11.03
N ILE A 56 3.56 7.54 -10.54
CA ILE A 56 3.52 7.18 -9.10
C ILE A 56 4.91 7.27 -8.45
N ASP A 57 5.85 7.95 -9.09
CA ASP A 57 7.25 8.09 -8.62
C ASP A 57 7.90 6.74 -8.23
N GLY A 58 7.57 5.68 -8.95
CA GLY A 58 7.99 4.32 -8.64
C GLY A 58 7.36 3.70 -7.39
N THR A 59 6.49 4.44 -6.71
CA THR A 59 5.81 3.96 -5.49
C THR A 59 4.61 3.11 -5.85
N THR A 60 4.77 1.80 -5.81
CA THR A 60 3.66 0.88 -6.10
C THR A 60 2.52 1.03 -5.08
N PRO A 61 1.25 0.76 -5.46
CA PRO A 61 0.12 0.80 -4.55
C PRO A 61 0.31 -0.05 -3.29
N ASN A 62 0.95 -1.20 -3.44
CA ASN A 62 1.28 -2.08 -2.32
C ASN A 62 2.29 -1.43 -1.36
N TRP A 63 3.36 -0.80 -1.88
CA TRP A 63 4.33 -0.09 -1.06
C TRP A 63 3.72 1.12 -0.35
N ALA A 64 2.86 1.89 -1.04
CA ALA A 64 2.13 3.02 -0.45
C ALA A 64 1.25 2.56 0.73
N SER A 65 0.55 1.43 0.58
CA SER A 65 -0.27 0.85 1.64
C SER A 65 0.57 0.40 2.84
N ILE A 66 1.67 -0.33 2.59
CA ILE A 66 2.56 -0.84 3.64
C ILE A 66 3.22 0.32 4.39
N SER A 67 3.78 1.29 3.69
CA SER A 67 4.47 2.42 4.32
C SER A 67 3.53 3.25 5.20
N SER A 68 2.29 3.47 4.76
CA SER A 68 1.26 4.19 5.53
C SER A 68 0.84 3.43 6.78
N SER A 69 0.67 2.11 6.70
CA SER A 69 0.30 1.29 7.85
C SER A 69 1.42 1.21 8.88
N VAL A 70 2.66 1.07 8.43
CA VAL A 70 3.84 1.07 9.32
C VAL A 70 4.01 2.42 10.00
N ALA A 71 3.86 3.53 9.28
CA ALA A 71 3.93 4.87 9.85
C ALA A 71 2.86 5.08 10.94
N SER A 72 1.61 4.68 10.67
CA SER A 72 0.52 4.79 11.64
C SER A 72 0.75 3.94 12.89
N ALA A 73 1.26 2.72 12.74
CA ALA A 73 1.61 1.85 13.85
C ALA A 73 2.75 2.44 14.69
N ALA A 74 3.79 2.99 14.06
CA ALA A 74 4.92 3.61 14.75
C ALA A 74 4.49 4.85 15.53
N VAL A 75 3.67 5.71 14.96
CA VAL A 75 3.11 6.89 15.64
C VAL A 75 2.23 6.46 16.81
N GLY A 76 1.33 5.50 16.61
CA GLY A 76 0.47 4.98 17.67
C GLY A 76 1.28 4.38 18.84
N THR A 77 2.31 3.61 18.53
CA THR A 77 3.22 3.02 19.53
C THR A 77 3.96 4.10 20.31
N GLY A 78 4.53 5.10 19.62
CA GLY A 78 5.27 6.20 20.25
C GLY A 78 4.40 7.04 21.19
N LEU A 79 3.22 7.45 20.74
CA LEU A 79 2.27 8.22 21.54
C LEU A 79 1.75 7.42 22.72
N GLY A 80 1.42 6.15 22.52
CA GLY A 80 0.98 5.25 23.57
C GLY A 80 2.05 5.02 24.63
N ALA A 81 3.31 4.82 24.21
CA ALA A 81 4.44 4.69 25.11
C ALA A 81 4.66 5.97 25.95
N ALA A 82 4.63 7.14 25.34
CA ALA A 82 4.82 8.41 26.01
C ALA A 82 3.72 8.69 27.04
N ALA A 83 2.45 8.51 26.66
CA ALA A 83 1.31 8.66 27.56
C ALA A 83 1.36 7.64 28.71
N GLY A 84 1.65 6.38 28.40
CA GLY A 84 1.79 5.33 29.40
C GLY A 84 2.94 5.58 30.38
N ALA A 85 4.07 6.09 29.89
CA ALA A 85 5.20 6.47 30.72
C ALA A 85 4.86 7.57 31.74
N ALA A 86 4.09 8.57 31.31
CA ALA A 86 3.66 9.67 32.16
C ALA A 86 2.75 9.22 33.30
N LEU A 87 1.95 8.17 33.10
CA LEU A 87 0.99 7.69 34.10
C LEU A 87 1.53 6.56 34.97
N GLY A 88 2.42 5.71 34.46
CA GLY A 88 2.88 4.50 35.17
C GLY A 88 4.36 4.17 35.03
N GLY A 89 5.19 5.14 34.63
CA GLY A 89 6.62 4.93 34.43
C GLY A 89 6.92 3.85 33.39
N GLY A 90 7.97 3.07 33.58
CA GLY A 90 8.40 2.06 32.62
C GLY A 90 7.37 0.94 32.34
N ARG A 91 6.57 0.54 33.33
CA ARG A 91 5.50 -0.42 33.18
C ARG A 91 4.34 0.17 32.39
N GLY A 92 3.98 1.41 32.64
CA GLY A 92 2.96 2.14 31.88
C GLY A 92 3.39 2.34 30.43
N ALA A 93 4.66 2.65 30.17
CA ALA A 93 5.20 2.77 28.82
C ALA A 93 5.04 1.47 28.01
N ALA A 94 5.35 0.33 28.62
CA ALA A 94 5.22 -0.97 27.93
C ALA A 94 3.78 -1.32 27.59
N ILE A 95 2.83 -1.05 28.49
CA ILE A 95 1.40 -1.28 28.27
C ILE A 95 0.86 -0.28 27.23
N GLY A 96 1.25 1.00 27.37
CA GLY A 96 0.85 2.06 26.45
C GLY A 96 1.39 1.86 25.04
N ALA A 97 2.62 1.39 24.88
CA ALA A 97 3.18 1.02 23.58
C ALA A 97 2.38 -0.11 22.92
N GLY A 98 2.02 -1.15 23.69
CA GLY A 98 1.23 -2.27 23.18
C GLY A 98 -0.18 -1.86 22.72
N THR A 99 -0.89 -1.08 23.54
CA THR A 99 -2.21 -0.53 23.16
C THR A 99 -2.11 0.45 21.99
N GLY A 100 -1.10 1.31 22.00
CA GLY A 100 -0.84 2.25 20.92
C GLY A 100 -0.52 1.57 19.59
N LEU A 101 0.22 0.45 19.62
CA LEU A 101 0.45 -0.37 18.43
C LEU A 101 -0.86 -0.93 17.85
N VAL A 102 -1.73 -1.47 18.71
CA VAL A 102 -3.03 -2.02 18.25
C VAL A 102 -3.92 -0.92 17.67
N VAL A 103 -4.08 0.20 18.36
CA VAL A 103 -4.88 1.32 17.88
C VAL A 103 -4.28 1.93 16.61
N GLY A 104 -2.95 2.11 16.57
CA GLY A 104 -2.23 2.63 15.42
C GLY A 104 -2.33 1.71 14.20
N SER A 105 -2.29 0.39 14.39
CA SER A 105 -2.46 -0.55 13.29
C SER A 105 -3.90 -0.56 12.75
N LEU A 106 -4.92 -0.45 13.62
CA LEU A 106 -6.31 -0.34 13.18
C LEU A 106 -6.56 0.97 12.41
N ALA A 107 -6.04 2.09 12.89
CA ALA A 107 -6.09 3.36 12.16
C ALA A 107 -5.32 3.26 10.84
N GLY A 108 -4.17 2.56 10.86
CA GLY A 108 -3.32 2.32 9.70
C GLY A 108 -4.00 1.55 8.58
N THR A 109 -4.97 0.67 8.86
CA THR A 109 -5.70 -0.06 7.82
C THR A 109 -6.52 0.88 6.94
N HIS A 110 -7.13 1.90 7.52
CA HIS A 110 -7.89 2.90 6.76
C HIS A 110 -6.98 3.78 5.92
N THR A 111 -5.86 4.25 6.49
CA THR A 111 -4.89 5.07 5.75
C THR A 111 -4.16 4.26 4.67
N ALA A 112 -3.84 3.00 4.94
CA ALA A 112 -3.25 2.09 3.95
C ALA A 112 -4.18 1.85 2.76
N GLY A 113 -5.46 1.61 3.01
CA GLY A 113 -6.46 1.50 1.95
C GLY A 113 -6.56 2.76 1.10
N ALA A 114 -6.66 3.92 1.74
CA ALA A 114 -6.77 5.20 1.04
C ALA A 114 -5.52 5.52 0.21
N SER A 115 -4.31 5.32 0.75
CA SER A 115 -3.06 5.59 0.05
C SER A 115 -2.80 4.61 -1.09
N GLY A 116 -3.10 3.33 -0.91
CA GLY A 116 -3.04 2.33 -1.95
C GLY A 116 -4.01 2.61 -3.09
N TYR A 117 -5.25 2.97 -2.75
CA TYR A 117 -6.26 3.35 -3.74
C TYR A 117 -5.87 4.61 -4.53
N ALA A 118 -5.38 5.66 -3.85
CA ALA A 118 -4.92 6.87 -4.50
C ALA A 118 -3.73 6.61 -5.44
N SER A 119 -2.78 5.76 -5.04
CA SER A 119 -1.66 5.35 -5.89
C SER A 119 -2.14 4.52 -7.09
N GLN A 120 -3.10 3.61 -6.87
CA GLN A 120 -3.70 2.82 -7.95
C GLN A 120 -4.43 3.72 -8.96
N GLN A 121 -5.20 4.69 -8.51
CA GLN A 121 -5.87 5.63 -9.41
C GLN A 121 -4.88 6.43 -10.26
N ARG A 122 -3.77 6.88 -9.68
CA ARG A 122 -2.72 7.58 -10.45
C ARG A 122 -2.11 6.66 -11.51
N TYR A 123 -1.82 5.41 -11.13
CA TYR A 123 -1.33 4.41 -12.05
C TYR A 123 -2.33 4.15 -13.20
N ASP A 124 -3.60 3.93 -12.87
CA ASP A 124 -4.65 3.67 -13.86
C ASP A 124 -4.88 4.87 -14.78
N ASN A 125 -4.82 6.09 -14.27
CA ASN A 125 -4.89 7.31 -15.07
C ASN A 125 -3.71 7.42 -16.05
N GLY A 126 -2.51 7.08 -15.60
CA GLY A 126 -1.33 6.99 -16.47
C GLY A 126 -1.49 5.88 -17.52
N TYR A 127 -2.00 4.73 -17.13
CA TYR A 127 -2.24 3.60 -18.02
C TYR A 127 -3.41 3.83 -18.99
N ALA A 128 -4.36 4.69 -18.63
CA ALA A 128 -5.50 5.05 -19.50
C ALA A 128 -5.07 5.71 -20.83
N CYS A 129 -3.78 6.06 -20.99
CA CYS A 129 -3.23 6.45 -22.28
C CYS A 129 -3.42 5.36 -23.34
N MET A 130 -3.48 4.07 -22.95
CA MET A 130 -3.78 2.96 -23.85
C MET A 130 -5.22 2.96 -24.38
N ALA A 131 -6.18 3.30 -23.52
CA ALA A 131 -7.60 3.23 -23.86
C ALA A 131 -8.02 4.28 -24.90
N LYS A 132 -7.26 5.38 -25.00
CA LYS A 132 -7.62 6.53 -25.84
C LYS A 132 -6.98 6.51 -27.22
N VAL A 133 -6.13 5.51 -27.55
CA VAL A 133 -5.32 5.51 -28.79
C VAL A 133 -4.47 6.80 -28.94
N ILE A 134 -4.41 7.59 -27.88
CA ILE A 134 -3.61 8.79 -27.84
C ILE A 134 -2.24 8.35 -27.41
N VAL A 135 -1.33 8.32 -28.37
CA VAL A 135 0.11 8.32 -28.24
C VAL A 135 0.53 8.63 -26.80
N CYS A 136 0.99 7.61 -26.06
CA CYS A 136 1.82 7.91 -24.92
C CYS A 136 2.89 8.86 -25.43
N PRO A 137 3.06 10.08 -24.86
CA PRO A 137 4.06 11.00 -25.37
C PRO A 137 5.42 10.32 -25.17
N TYR A 138 5.90 9.71 -26.23
CA TYR A 138 7.25 9.18 -26.28
C TYR A 138 8.19 10.38 -26.17
N PRO A 139 8.99 10.51 -25.12
CA PRO A 139 9.99 11.57 -25.04
C PRO A 139 11.11 11.26 -26.02
N GLY A 140 10.93 11.53 -27.30
CA GLY A 140 11.97 11.24 -28.28
C GLY A 140 11.54 11.20 -29.74
N ARG A 141 10.64 12.06 -30.19
CA ARG A 141 10.56 12.49 -31.59
C ARG A 141 10.37 13.99 -31.66
#